data_444f64a66a2fb8ff9242c41c8bc345e0
#
_entry.id   444f64a66a2fb8ff9242c41c8bc345e0
#
_cell.length_a   1.000
_cell.length_b   1.000
_cell.length_c   1.000
_cell.angle_alpha   90.00
_cell.angle_beta   90.00
_cell.angle_gamma   90.00
#
_symmetry.space_group_name_H-M   'P 1'
#
loop_
_entity.id
_entity.type
_entity.pdbx_description
1 polymer ?
#
loop_
_entity_poly.entity_id
_entity_poly.type
_entity_poly.pdbx_seq_one_letter_code
_entity_poly.pdbx_strand_id
1 'polypeptide(L)'
;MARSLGADHVIDYTKEDFTRNGQRYDLILAANGYHPISDYLCVLNPEGSFVVAGGSMLQLIQAALLGRQTSKTGNRKTYVVTLVQSQKDLILMKELLESGKVVPVIDGCYPLNKTPDALWYFEKEHAKGKIVITVEQ
;
A
#
# COMPACT_ATOMS: atom_id res chain seq x y z
N MET A 1 -7.58 -0.71 -13.39
CA MET A 1 -6.71 0.25 -12.68
C MET A 1 -5.28 -0.26 -12.53
N ALA A 2 -4.92 -1.29 -11.74
CA ALA A 2 -3.51 -1.67 -11.54
C ALA A 2 -2.73 -1.92 -12.86
N ARG A 3 -3.30 -2.63 -13.83
CA ARG A 3 -2.69 -2.82 -15.15
C ARG A 3 -2.48 -1.51 -15.92
N SER A 4 -3.42 -0.59 -15.85
CA SER A 4 -3.29 0.71 -16.53
C SER A 4 -2.26 1.63 -15.88
N LEU A 5 -1.79 1.29 -14.68
CA LEU A 5 -0.70 1.96 -13.97
C LEU A 5 0.66 1.26 -14.18
N GLY A 6 0.72 0.23 -15.02
CA GLY A 6 1.97 -0.43 -15.39
C GLY A 6 2.27 -1.73 -14.63
N ALA A 7 1.30 -2.30 -13.91
CA ALA A 7 1.50 -3.59 -13.26
C ALA A 7 1.52 -4.72 -14.31
N ASP A 8 2.61 -5.49 -14.37
CA ASP A 8 2.77 -6.64 -15.27
C ASP A 8 1.79 -7.77 -14.89
N HIS A 9 1.61 -8.02 -13.60
CA HIS A 9 0.69 -9.00 -13.06
C HIS A 9 -0.25 -8.38 -12.04
N VAL A 10 -1.51 -8.75 -12.13
CA VAL A 10 -2.55 -8.30 -11.19
C VAL A 10 -3.29 -9.52 -10.68
N ILE A 11 -3.32 -9.66 -9.36
CA ILE A 11 -4.02 -10.72 -8.66
C ILE A 11 -5.35 -10.14 -8.13
N ASP A 12 -6.44 -10.78 -8.48
CA ASP A 12 -7.76 -10.48 -7.93
C ASP A 12 -7.89 -11.18 -6.58
N TYR A 13 -7.68 -10.44 -5.50
CA TYR A 13 -7.71 -10.97 -4.13
C TYR A 13 -9.07 -11.55 -3.71
N THR A 14 -10.13 -11.32 -4.48
CA THR A 14 -11.45 -11.94 -4.25
C THR A 14 -11.52 -13.36 -4.78
N LYS A 15 -10.57 -13.76 -5.64
CA LYS A 15 -10.54 -15.05 -6.32
C LYS A 15 -9.29 -15.86 -6.01
N GLU A 16 -8.19 -15.19 -5.72
CA GLU A 16 -6.89 -15.81 -5.54
C GLU A 16 -6.15 -15.21 -4.33
N ASP A 17 -5.58 -16.08 -3.53
CA ASP A 17 -4.69 -15.70 -2.43
C ASP A 17 -3.23 -15.81 -2.90
N PHE A 18 -2.57 -14.68 -3.04
CA PHE A 18 -1.17 -14.62 -3.48
C PHE A 18 -0.20 -15.35 -2.53
N THR A 19 -0.57 -15.54 -1.27
CA THR A 19 0.25 -16.26 -0.31
C THR A 19 0.22 -17.79 -0.50
N ARG A 20 -0.69 -18.28 -1.37
CA ARG A 20 -0.91 -19.71 -1.64
C ARG A 20 -0.75 -20.09 -3.10
N ASN A 21 -0.40 -19.16 -3.98
CA ASN A 21 -0.25 -19.43 -5.41
C ASN A 21 1.10 -20.09 -5.79
N GLY A 22 1.95 -20.38 -4.82
CA GLY A 22 3.26 -21.02 -5.03
C GLY A 22 4.37 -20.09 -5.52
N GLN A 23 4.08 -18.81 -5.74
CA GLN A 23 5.08 -17.82 -6.15
C GLN A 23 5.88 -17.31 -4.95
N ARG A 24 7.08 -16.83 -5.24
CA ARG A 24 7.95 -16.18 -4.26
C ARG A 24 8.38 -14.81 -4.78
N TYR A 25 8.64 -13.90 -3.85
CA TYR A 25 8.90 -12.50 -4.12
C TYR A 25 10.22 -12.06 -3.48
N ASP A 26 10.96 -11.20 -4.17
CA ASP A 26 12.19 -10.58 -3.65
C ASP A 26 11.88 -9.34 -2.81
N LEU A 27 10.78 -8.65 -3.13
CA LEU A 27 10.29 -7.51 -2.38
C LEU A 27 8.76 -7.57 -2.26
N ILE A 28 8.28 -7.41 -1.03
CA ILE A 28 6.86 -7.24 -0.75
C ILE A 28 6.68 -5.89 -0.04
N LEU A 29 5.91 -5.00 -0.66
CA LEU A 29 5.46 -3.76 -0.06
C LEU A 29 3.99 -3.91 0.37
N ALA A 30 3.75 -4.09 1.65
CA ALA A 30 2.41 -4.15 2.21
C ALA A 30 1.92 -2.72 2.53
N ALA A 31 1.28 -2.09 1.56
CA ALA A 31 0.59 -0.81 1.74
C ALA A 31 -0.81 -1.10 2.30
N ASN A 32 -1.01 -0.88 3.60
CA ASN A 32 -2.25 -1.21 4.31
C ASN A 32 -2.67 -2.69 4.18
N GLY A 33 -1.68 -3.59 4.32
CA GLY A 33 -1.89 -5.03 4.17
C GLY A 33 -2.84 -5.62 5.23
N TYR A 34 -3.57 -6.67 4.87
CA TYR A 34 -4.57 -7.33 5.73
C TYR A 34 -4.20 -8.75 6.13
N HIS A 35 -3.21 -9.37 5.48
CA HIS A 35 -2.71 -10.68 5.89
C HIS A 35 -1.85 -10.63 7.16
N PRO A 36 -1.78 -11.71 7.94
CA PRO A 36 -0.77 -11.86 8.97
C PRO A 36 0.64 -11.73 8.40
N ILE A 37 1.56 -11.17 9.17
CA ILE A 37 2.95 -10.97 8.69
C ILE A 37 3.65 -12.29 8.35
N SER A 38 3.32 -13.38 9.07
CA SER A 38 3.79 -14.73 8.77
C SER A 38 3.56 -15.14 7.32
N ASP A 39 2.41 -14.80 6.76
CA ASP A 39 2.00 -15.21 5.43
C ASP A 39 2.83 -14.49 4.36
N TYR A 40 3.08 -13.18 4.55
CA TYR A 40 4.02 -12.44 3.70
C TYR A 40 5.43 -13.02 3.76
N LEU A 41 5.91 -13.37 4.96
CA LEU A 41 7.25 -13.94 5.13
C LEU A 41 7.38 -15.34 4.51
N CYS A 42 6.31 -16.14 4.49
CA CYS A 42 6.33 -17.48 3.88
C CYS A 42 6.58 -17.43 2.37
N VAL A 43 6.07 -16.42 1.68
CA VAL A 43 6.21 -16.26 0.22
C VAL A 43 7.38 -15.38 -0.19
N LEU A 44 8.17 -14.91 0.76
CA LEU A 44 9.37 -14.13 0.50
C LEU A 44 10.55 -15.06 0.17
N ASN A 45 11.37 -14.69 -0.80
CA ASN A 45 12.63 -15.37 -1.10
C ASN A 45 13.61 -15.29 0.11
N PRO A 46 14.61 -16.18 0.21
CA PRO A 46 15.54 -16.22 1.36
C PRO A 46 16.25 -14.90 1.67
N GLU A 47 16.55 -14.10 0.64
CA GLU A 47 17.17 -12.77 0.76
C GLU A 47 16.21 -11.62 0.52
N GLY A 48 14.90 -11.94 0.40
CA GLY A 48 13.87 -10.98 0.10
C GLY A 48 13.62 -9.98 1.21
N SER A 49 13.03 -8.84 0.84
CA SER A 49 12.71 -7.74 1.73
C SER A 49 11.21 -7.59 1.89
N PHE A 50 10.76 -7.42 3.12
CA PHE A 50 9.37 -7.12 3.45
C PHE A 50 9.26 -5.71 4.03
N VAL A 51 8.45 -4.87 3.42
CA VAL A 51 8.24 -3.48 3.81
C VAL A 51 6.78 -3.27 4.18
N VAL A 52 6.54 -2.79 5.40
CA VAL A 52 5.19 -2.44 5.89
C VAL A 52 5.02 -0.94 5.82
N ALA A 53 4.03 -0.48 5.05
CA ALA A 53 3.63 0.91 4.96
C ALA A 53 2.15 1.05 5.36
N GLY A 54 1.90 1.47 6.61
CA GLY A 54 0.55 1.50 7.17
C GLY A 54 0.08 0.13 7.70
N GLY A 55 -1.22 0.03 8.00
CA GLY A 55 -1.82 -1.17 8.59
C GLY A 55 -2.26 -0.95 10.04
N SER A 56 -2.75 -2.01 10.68
CA SER A 56 -3.20 -1.94 12.08
C SER A 56 -2.02 -1.81 13.05
N MET A 57 -2.26 -1.21 14.21
CA MET A 57 -1.24 -1.13 15.28
C MET A 57 -0.70 -2.52 15.65
N LEU A 58 -1.55 -3.55 15.62
CA LEU A 58 -1.16 -4.93 15.90
C LEU A 58 -0.17 -5.45 14.86
N GLN A 59 -0.37 -5.16 13.59
CA GLN A 59 0.57 -5.53 12.51
C GLN A 59 1.93 -4.83 12.66
N LEU A 60 1.93 -3.57 13.07
CA LEU A 60 3.17 -2.83 13.33
C LEU A 60 3.97 -3.45 14.50
N ILE A 61 3.28 -3.83 15.58
CA ILE A 61 3.90 -4.54 16.71
C ILE A 61 4.42 -5.91 16.28
N GLN A 62 3.65 -6.68 15.51
CA GLN A 62 4.08 -7.96 14.97
C GLN A 62 5.30 -7.82 14.06
N ALA A 63 5.32 -6.80 13.19
CA ALA A 63 6.47 -6.52 12.33
C ALA A 63 7.73 -6.21 13.14
N ALA A 64 7.61 -5.42 14.20
CA ALA A 64 8.72 -5.08 15.07
C ALA A 64 9.26 -6.29 15.85
N LEU A 65 8.38 -7.17 16.31
CA LEU A 65 8.75 -8.37 17.05
C LEU A 65 9.35 -9.45 16.14
N LEU A 66 8.69 -9.75 15.01
CA LEU A 66 9.12 -10.77 14.06
C LEU A 66 10.34 -10.33 13.26
N GLY A 67 10.47 -9.04 12.95
CA GLY A 67 11.64 -8.49 12.27
C GLY A 67 12.96 -8.73 13.04
N ARG A 68 12.91 -8.75 14.36
CA ARG A 68 14.06 -9.14 15.21
C ARG A 68 14.37 -10.63 15.16
N GLN A 69 13.38 -11.46 14.93
CA GLN A 69 13.52 -12.93 14.98
C GLN A 69 13.94 -13.51 13.62
N THR A 70 13.51 -12.93 12.51
CA THR A 70 13.91 -13.33 11.16
C THR A 70 15.37 -13.03 10.86
N SER A 71 15.96 -12.03 11.53
CA SER A 71 17.39 -11.71 11.43
C SER A 71 18.30 -12.82 11.98
N LYS A 72 17.79 -13.77 12.77
CA LYS A 72 18.58 -14.89 13.34
C LYS A 72 18.54 -16.17 12.52
N THR A 73 17.58 -16.32 11.58
CA THR A 73 17.35 -17.60 10.89
C THR A 73 17.45 -17.51 9.35
N GLY A 74 17.80 -16.34 8.81
CA GLY A 74 17.97 -16.14 7.37
C GLY A 74 18.23 -14.67 7.05
N ASN A 75 18.71 -14.40 5.84
CA ASN A 75 19.04 -13.05 5.35
C ASN A 75 17.81 -12.19 5.00
N ARG A 76 16.61 -12.59 5.42
CA ARG A 76 15.37 -11.82 5.17
C ARG A 76 15.38 -10.52 5.96
N LYS A 77 15.02 -9.42 5.31
CA LYS A 77 14.99 -8.10 5.91
C LYS A 77 13.53 -7.63 6.04
N THR A 78 13.15 -7.24 7.25
CA THR A 78 11.83 -6.63 7.49
C THR A 78 12.01 -5.16 7.84
N TYR A 79 11.32 -4.29 7.11
CA TYR A 79 11.35 -2.86 7.32
C TYR A 79 9.94 -2.36 7.67
N VAL A 80 9.87 -1.46 8.63
CA VAL A 80 8.64 -0.71 8.94
C VAL A 80 8.88 0.71 8.49
N VAL A 81 8.03 1.20 7.58
CA VAL A 81 8.08 2.59 7.16
C VAL A 81 7.44 3.45 8.23
N THR A 82 8.25 4.27 8.88
CA THR A 82 7.77 5.30 9.80
C THR A 82 7.65 6.61 9.04
N LEU A 83 6.47 7.23 9.11
CA LEU A 83 6.25 8.56 8.52
C LEU A 83 7.06 9.60 9.31
N VAL A 84 8.11 10.11 8.71
CA VAL A 84 8.79 11.32 9.15
C VAL A 84 8.37 12.42 8.19
N GLN A 85 7.65 13.42 8.69
CA GLN A 85 7.24 14.57 7.86
C GLN A 85 8.48 15.34 7.45
N SER A 86 8.71 15.44 6.13
CA SER A 86 9.84 16.16 5.56
C SER A 86 9.35 17.12 4.46
N GLN A 87 9.73 18.38 4.58
CA GLN A 87 9.46 19.36 3.54
C GLN A 87 10.14 19.01 2.20
N LYS A 88 11.30 18.36 2.26
CA LYS A 88 12.02 17.90 1.08
C LYS A 88 11.23 16.83 0.32
N ASP A 89 10.57 15.90 1.04
CA ASP A 89 9.78 14.86 0.43
C ASP A 89 8.50 15.42 -0.22
N LEU A 90 7.91 16.48 0.38
CA LEU A 90 6.78 17.19 -0.22
C LEU A 90 7.18 17.89 -1.53
N ILE A 91 8.35 18.51 -1.58
CA ILE A 91 8.88 19.15 -2.80
C ILE A 91 9.12 18.08 -3.87
N LEU A 92 9.76 16.97 -3.52
CA LEU A 92 9.97 15.85 -4.45
C LEU A 92 8.65 15.31 -4.99
N MET A 93 7.65 15.10 -4.13
CA MET A 93 6.32 14.65 -4.57
C MET A 93 5.64 15.63 -5.50
N LYS A 94 5.77 16.94 -5.23
CA LYS A 94 5.28 18.00 -6.14
C LYS A 94 5.93 17.87 -7.52
N GLU A 95 7.26 17.77 -7.60
CA GLU A 95 8.00 17.62 -8.86
C GLU A 95 7.60 16.36 -9.63
N LEU A 96 7.38 15.23 -8.93
CA LEU A 96 6.93 13.98 -9.54
C LEU A 96 5.52 14.09 -10.12
N LEU A 97 4.62 14.78 -9.44
CA LEU A 97 3.26 15.05 -9.92
C LEU A 97 3.27 16.01 -11.13
N GLU A 98 3.99 17.12 -11.04
CA GLU A 98 4.09 18.13 -12.11
C GLU A 98 4.77 17.59 -13.37
N SER A 99 5.75 16.69 -13.22
CA SER A 99 6.41 16.01 -14.36
C SER A 99 5.60 14.83 -14.94
N GLY A 100 4.44 14.50 -14.36
CA GLY A 100 3.61 13.38 -14.80
C GLY A 100 4.21 12.02 -14.52
N LYS A 101 5.30 11.90 -13.75
CA LYS A 101 5.88 10.61 -13.33
C LYS A 101 5.02 9.88 -12.32
N VAL A 102 4.26 10.62 -11.55
CA VAL A 102 3.22 10.10 -10.65
C VAL A 102 1.90 10.72 -11.06
N VAL A 103 0.93 9.88 -11.41
CA VAL A 103 -0.42 10.33 -11.79
C VAL A 103 -1.41 9.74 -10.81
N PRO A 104 -2.07 10.57 -9.99
CA PRO A 104 -3.11 10.10 -9.08
C PRO A 104 -4.32 9.62 -9.88
N VAL A 105 -4.86 8.47 -9.51
CA VAL A 105 -6.12 7.98 -10.08
C VAL A 105 -7.27 8.64 -9.33
N ILE A 106 -8.09 9.39 -10.04
CA ILE A 106 -9.32 9.99 -9.51
C ILE A 106 -10.48 9.03 -9.80
N ASP A 107 -11.14 8.59 -8.75
CA ASP A 107 -12.28 7.66 -8.84
C ASP A 107 -13.61 8.42 -8.90
N GLY A 108 -13.71 9.55 -8.19
CA GLY A 108 -14.88 10.42 -8.22
C GLY A 108 -14.58 11.85 -7.80
N CYS A 109 -15.34 12.77 -8.38
CA CYS A 109 -15.33 14.19 -8.02
C CYS A 109 -16.72 14.58 -7.52
N TYR A 110 -16.79 15.22 -6.37
CA TYR A 110 -18.02 15.65 -5.72
C TYR A 110 -17.94 17.14 -5.38
N PRO A 111 -18.98 17.92 -5.61
CA PRO A 111 -19.02 19.29 -5.10
C PRO A 111 -19.15 19.31 -3.58
N LEU A 112 -18.78 20.40 -2.94
CA LEU A 112 -18.70 20.52 -1.47
C LEU A 112 -20.00 20.15 -0.77
N ASN A 113 -21.16 20.51 -1.34
CA ASN A 113 -22.49 20.18 -0.80
C ASN A 113 -22.84 18.67 -0.89
N LYS A 114 -22.04 17.87 -1.64
CA LYS A 114 -22.16 16.42 -1.78
C LYS A 114 -21.08 15.65 -0.99
N THR A 115 -20.38 16.31 -0.09
CA THR A 115 -19.39 15.66 0.79
C THR A 115 -19.94 14.44 1.54
N PRO A 116 -21.19 14.43 2.10
CA PRO A 116 -21.72 13.25 2.75
C PRO A 116 -21.84 12.04 1.80
N ASP A 117 -22.26 12.27 0.54
CA ASP A 117 -22.37 11.22 -0.48
C ASP A 117 -20.99 10.66 -0.84
N ALA A 118 -19.99 11.54 -0.94
CA ALA A 118 -18.60 11.15 -1.20
C ALA A 118 -18.01 10.29 -0.07
N LEU A 119 -18.28 10.64 1.19
CA LEU A 119 -17.84 9.87 2.36
C LEU A 119 -18.55 8.51 2.41
N TRP A 120 -19.85 8.47 2.14
CA TRP A 120 -20.58 7.22 2.07
C TRP A 120 -20.03 6.30 0.99
N TYR A 121 -19.76 6.83 -0.21
CA TYR A 121 -19.14 6.07 -1.29
C TYR A 121 -17.75 5.52 -0.89
N PHE A 122 -16.92 6.36 -0.28
CA PHE A 122 -15.59 5.96 0.18
C PHE A 122 -15.63 4.79 1.18
N GLU A 123 -16.61 4.82 2.11
CA GLU A 123 -16.73 3.78 3.14
C GLU A 123 -17.36 2.48 2.64
N LYS A 124 -18.32 2.55 1.72
CA LYS A 124 -19.14 1.39 1.32
C LYS A 124 -18.67 0.73 0.04
N GLU A 125 -18.24 1.50 -0.94
CA GLU A 125 -17.95 1.00 -2.28
C GLU A 125 -16.46 0.68 -2.50
N HIS A 126 -15.63 0.77 -1.47
CA HIS A 126 -14.18 0.54 -1.56
C HIS A 126 -13.54 1.31 -2.72
N ALA A 127 -13.53 2.63 -2.61
CA ALA A 127 -12.99 3.54 -3.62
C ALA A 127 -11.65 3.03 -4.21
N LYS A 128 -11.58 2.93 -5.53
CA LYS A 128 -10.42 2.39 -6.26
C LYS A 128 -9.35 3.44 -6.53
N GLY A 129 -9.64 4.71 -6.24
CA GLY A 129 -8.76 5.85 -6.45
C GLY A 129 -9.01 6.95 -5.42
N LYS A 130 -8.61 8.16 -5.75
CA LYS A 130 -8.83 9.34 -4.90
C LYS A 130 -10.24 9.89 -5.12
N ILE A 131 -10.92 10.21 -4.02
CA ILE A 131 -12.15 11.00 -4.07
C ILE A 131 -11.77 12.46 -3.88
N VAL A 132 -12.24 13.30 -4.80
CA VAL A 132 -11.95 14.73 -4.80
C VAL A 132 -13.21 15.50 -4.46
N ILE A 133 -13.11 16.41 -3.50
CA ILE A 133 -14.16 17.39 -3.21
C ILE A 133 -13.77 18.70 -3.88
N THR A 134 -14.62 19.18 -4.79
CA THR A 134 -14.42 20.47 -5.46
C THR A 134 -15.07 21.59 -4.66
N VAL A 135 -14.30 22.63 -4.40
CA VAL A 135 -14.78 23.86 -3.79
C VAL A 135 -14.82 24.90 -4.90
N GLU A 136 -16.00 25.18 -5.39
CA GLU A 136 -16.20 26.30 -6.32
C GLU A 136 -16.04 27.60 -5.55
N GLN A 137 -15.19 28.50 -6.06
CA GLN A 137 -15.07 29.89 -5.57
C GLN A 137 -16.10 30.76 -6.23
#